data_8d659854fc05da86d6b82d6c18f29b1f
#
_entry.id   8d659854fc05da86d6b82d6c18f29b1f
#
_cell.length_a   1.000
_cell.length_b   1.000
_cell.length_c   1.000
_cell.angle_alpha   90.00
_cell.angle_beta   90.00
_cell.angle_gamma   90.00
#
_symmetry.space_group_name_H-M   'P 1'
#
loop_
_entity.id
_entity.type
_entity.pdbx_description
1 polymer ?
#
loop_
_entity_poly.entity_id
_entity_poly.type
_entity_poly.pdbx_seq_one_letter_code
_entity_poly.pdbx_strand_id
1 'polypeptide(L)'
;MTAIIDSRPRIPRLAMVFIAAVVVMLLTAPKAGAWDAQTDDGFTISKTYKYSRWSDVTVTGYSGSSNDITLPTTVTYGSENYTVTCVGTNAFKNFKNSNVALKVTIPDTYDTIDTEAFQYCKGLSEITIPGSMKSIGYHAFDGCTGLSSVTFSEGTAALKFGSKPFMNCTALTSLTIPARTTSVSSGIVEGCANLKTLSVEEGSTAFYSQNNSLYALENDSYSLISYAPGSEATSFAIPDTVNGKPVTKIGNSAFQNNAVLQSVTVPASVTYFDSSCFDGCSVLKKISLGTTETPTLKSGCFTSLPAGSVIEVANEDVKNAFESTDKYTTYYTADNTTVQVKGSELEVEATPAASLTVKGTGVKEGYSYYTVKLDSAANVSTMIINLSFDASQVSKDAVTEGQKAAYAKMKDSRFVLTPNWKEEGGKVKVSLLLTTDNKAVTSEEASDLLLLALPVKTGVTGNIAMTVDSATCGGVVSGTTTEGTVTVNGSPASNRIANYNVYEDDKIDILDITEAQRFYRVSSSDTDNWSVAQKADVNGDGEVDIQDLIDIFLQIEF
;
A
#
# COMPACT_ATOMS: atom_id res chain seq x y z
N MET A 1 51.83 41.06 62.62
CA MET A 1 50.42 41.55 62.64
C MET A 1 50.23 42.31 61.35
N THR A 2 49.69 41.66 60.35
CA THR A 2 49.60 42.15 58.97
C THR A 2 48.17 42.60 58.72
N ALA A 3 48.01 43.92 58.50
CA ALA A 3 46.71 44.50 58.15
C ALA A 3 46.40 44.23 56.68
N ILE A 4 45.29 43.58 56.42
CA ILE A 4 44.75 43.37 55.06
C ILE A 4 43.95 44.61 54.72
N ILE A 5 44.43 45.37 53.73
CA ILE A 5 43.72 46.52 53.16
C ILE A 5 42.70 46.01 52.16
N ASP A 6 41.39 46.18 52.46
CA ASP A 6 40.27 45.92 51.58
C ASP A 6 40.22 46.99 50.46
N SER A 7 40.62 46.60 49.24
CA SER A 7 40.66 47.41 48.03
C SER A 7 39.44 47.23 47.16
N ARG A 8 38.24 47.41 47.65
CA ARG A 8 37.05 47.53 46.82
C ARG A 8 36.88 48.97 46.31
N PRO A 9 36.74 49.17 44.99
CA PRO A 9 36.50 50.49 44.47
C PRO A 9 35.13 51.03 44.95
N ARG A 10 35.11 52.11 45.63
CA ARG A 10 33.88 52.84 46.02
C ARG A 10 33.30 53.50 44.78
N ILE A 11 32.17 52.95 44.28
CA ILE A 11 31.41 53.55 43.18
C ILE A 11 30.96 54.97 43.66
N PRO A 12 31.25 56.03 42.88
CA PRO A 12 30.83 57.43 43.27
C PRO A 12 29.30 57.48 43.38
N ARG A 13 28.80 58.20 44.38
CA ARG A 13 27.35 58.41 44.59
C ARG A 13 26.61 58.83 43.30
N LEU A 14 27.28 59.56 42.40
CA LEU A 14 26.74 60.00 41.13
C LEU A 14 26.49 58.79 40.18
N ALA A 15 27.37 57.76 40.20
CA ALA A 15 27.20 56.55 39.42
C ALA A 15 26.04 55.67 39.94
N MET A 16 25.80 55.64 41.25
CA MET A 16 24.64 54.94 41.82
C MET A 16 23.30 55.61 41.45
N VAL A 17 23.27 56.95 41.36
CA VAL A 17 22.06 57.66 40.91
C VAL A 17 21.81 57.41 39.41
N PHE A 18 22.88 57.35 38.58
CA PHE A 18 22.74 57.01 37.17
C PHE A 18 22.32 55.53 36.95
N ILE A 19 22.88 54.60 37.71
CA ILE A 19 22.49 53.21 37.68
C ILE A 19 21.05 53.04 38.17
N ALA A 20 20.66 53.70 39.24
CA ALA A 20 19.29 53.73 39.75
C ALA A 20 18.30 54.34 38.73
N ALA A 21 18.69 55.48 38.10
CA ALA A 21 17.86 56.08 37.04
C ALA A 21 17.74 55.22 35.78
N VAL A 22 18.82 54.55 35.36
CA VAL A 22 18.79 53.57 34.22
C VAL A 22 17.97 52.33 34.58
N VAL A 23 18.09 51.85 35.83
CA VAL A 23 17.25 50.70 36.28
C VAL A 23 15.78 51.11 36.42
N VAL A 24 15.48 52.33 36.90
CA VAL A 24 14.11 52.88 36.94
C VAL A 24 13.59 53.16 35.54
N MET A 25 14.39 53.67 34.59
CA MET A 25 14.00 53.78 33.18
C MET A 25 13.82 52.41 32.51
N LEU A 26 14.61 51.40 32.87
CA LEU A 26 14.42 50.02 32.39
C LEU A 26 13.21 49.33 33.03
N LEU A 27 12.79 49.79 34.22
CA LEU A 27 11.60 49.28 34.92
C LEU A 27 10.32 50.06 34.60
N THR A 28 10.45 51.31 34.09
CA THR A 28 9.32 52.16 33.69
C THR A 28 9.21 52.38 32.18
N ALA A 29 10.21 51.97 31.41
CA ALA A 29 9.99 51.84 29.98
C ALA A 29 8.84 50.85 29.79
N PRO A 30 7.79 51.19 29.02
CA PRO A 30 6.79 50.20 28.64
C PRO A 30 7.59 49.05 28.07
N LYS A 31 7.40 47.83 28.60
CA LYS A 31 7.99 46.65 28.03
C LYS A 31 7.58 46.64 26.57
N ALA A 32 8.42 47.16 25.69
CA ALA A 32 8.34 46.93 24.26
C ALA A 32 8.56 45.43 24.03
N GLY A 33 7.74 44.60 24.67
CA GLY A 33 7.82 43.15 24.73
C GLY A 33 6.59 42.49 24.15
N ALA A 34 6.67 41.20 23.94
CA ALA A 34 5.51 40.38 23.67
C ALA A 34 4.43 40.65 24.74
N TRP A 35 3.19 40.76 24.31
CA TRP A 35 2.06 40.91 25.21
C TRP A 35 0.83 40.15 24.69
N ASP A 36 -0.03 39.73 25.63
CA ASP A 36 -1.34 39.18 25.38
C ASP A 36 -2.39 40.08 25.99
N ALA A 37 -3.49 40.30 25.30
CA ALA A 37 -4.65 41.03 25.78
C ALA A 37 -5.91 40.17 25.55
N GLN A 38 -6.86 40.27 26.47
CA GLN A 38 -8.21 39.77 26.26
C GLN A 38 -9.16 40.93 26.03
N THR A 39 -10.06 40.77 25.08
CA THR A 39 -11.14 41.71 24.81
C THR A 39 -12.40 41.32 25.58
N ASP A 40 -13.30 42.28 25.87
CA ASP A 40 -14.53 42.04 26.60
C ASP A 40 -15.48 41.04 25.87
N ASP A 41 -15.36 40.94 24.55
CA ASP A 41 -16.10 40.02 23.70
C ASP A 41 -15.43 38.63 23.54
N GLY A 42 -14.34 38.39 24.24
CA GLY A 42 -13.74 37.07 24.44
C GLY A 42 -12.58 36.72 23.52
N PHE A 43 -12.03 37.63 22.73
CA PHE A 43 -10.81 37.36 21.96
C PHE A 43 -9.54 37.45 22.82
N THR A 44 -8.63 36.51 22.55
CA THR A 44 -7.24 36.60 22.98
C THR A 44 -6.41 37.14 21.82
N ILE A 45 -5.69 38.25 22.06
CA ILE A 45 -4.89 38.92 21.04
C ILE A 45 -3.48 39.04 21.54
N SER A 46 -2.52 38.69 20.72
CA SER A 46 -1.11 38.66 21.05
C SER A 46 -0.27 39.51 20.10
N LYS A 47 0.79 40.12 20.64
CA LYS A 47 1.88 40.67 19.86
C LYS A 47 3.18 40.06 20.36
N THR A 48 3.90 39.39 19.48
CA THR A 48 5.13 38.69 19.85
C THR A 48 6.32 39.20 19.05
N TYR A 49 7.52 39.05 19.61
CA TYR A 49 8.77 39.36 18.92
C TYR A 49 9.39 38.05 18.41
N LYS A 50 9.46 37.89 17.10
CA LYS A 50 10.06 36.70 16.48
C LYS A 50 11.07 37.09 15.38
N TYR A 51 12.16 36.38 15.25
CA TYR A 51 13.14 36.53 14.17
C TYR A 51 13.64 38.00 14.01
N SER A 52 13.95 38.68 15.12
CA SER A 52 14.46 40.05 15.15
C SER A 52 13.51 41.15 14.65
N ARG A 53 12.19 40.85 14.58
CA ARG A 53 11.13 41.82 14.27
C ARG A 53 9.88 41.59 15.10
N TRP A 54 9.07 42.62 15.21
CA TRP A 54 7.73 42.48 15.79
C TRP A 54 6.84 41.67 14.86
N SER A 55 6.08 40.73 15.43
CA SER A 55 5.01 40.09 14.73
C SER A 55 3.84 41.03 14.48
N ASP A 56 2.97 40.64 13.57
CA ASP A 56 1.66 41.25 13.45
C ASP A 56 0.86 41.09 14.74
N VAL A 57 -0.10 41.98 14.97
CA VAL A 57 -1.03 41.84 16.08
C VAL A 57 -2.06 40.79 15.69
N THR A 58 -2.12 39.72 16.46
CA THR A 58 -2.67 38.45 16.07
C THR A 58 -3.78 37.98 17.00
N VAL A 59 -4.95 37.61 16.49
CA VAL A 59 -5.94 36.83 17.24
C VAL A 59 -5.39 35.43 17.46
N THR A 60 -5.20 35.02 18.71
CA THR A 60 -4.65 33.70 19.08
C THR A 60 -5.67 32.77 19.72
N GLY A 61 -6.88 33.29 20.00
CA GLY A 61 -7.97 32.46 20.52
C GLY A 61 -9.26 33.24 20.70
N TYR A 62 -10.34 32.47 20.91
CA TYR A 62 -11.66 33.01 21.21
C TYR A 62 -12.36 32.14 22.26
N SER A 63 -12.80 32.74 23.36
CA SER A 63 -13.50 32.06 24.46
C SER A 63 -14.99 32.41 24.54
N GLY A 64 -15.48 33.27 23.64
CA GLY A 64 -16.88 33.68 23.59
C GLY A 64 -17.83 32.56 23.18
N SER A 65 -19.12 32.74 23.46
CA SER A 65 -20.18 31.76 23.15
C SER A 65 -20.89 32.01 21.82
N SER A 66 -20.66 33.18 21.18
CA SER A 66 -21.33 33.55 19.93
C SER A 66 -21.07 32.55 18.78
N ASN A 67 -22.08 32.39 17.94
CA ASN A 67 -21.97 31.68 16.66
C ASN A 67 -21.88 32.65 15.46
N ASP A 68 -22.02 33.96 15.69
CA ASP A 68 -21.75 35.01 14.71
C ASP A 68 -20.64 35.90 15.28
N ILE A 69 -19.47 35.77 14.69
CA ILE A 69 -18.22 36.32 15.19
C ILE A 69 -17.69 37.30 14.16
N THR A 70 -17.51 38.55 14.56
CA THR A 70 -16.74 39.53 13.77
C THR A 70 -15.39 39.72 14.46
N LEU A 71 -14.30 39.51 13.75
CA LEU A 71 -12.95 39.65 14.28
C LEU A 71 -12.67 41.16 14.57
N PRO A 72 -11.97 41.47 15.67
CA PRO A 72 -11.68 42.86 16.06
C PRO A 72 -10.69 43.50 15.08
N THR A 73 -10.92 44.74 14.70
CA THR A 73 -10.01 45.52 13.83
C THR A 73 -8.88 46.17 14.62
N THR A 74 -9.11 46.42 15.90
CA THR A 74 -8.14 47.07 16.79
C THR A 74 -8.19 46.48 18.20
N VAL A 75 -7.10 46.60 18.93
CA VAL A 75 -7.00 46.27 20.36
C VAL A 75 -6.22 47.36 21.08
N THR A 76 -6.69 47.75 22.26
CA THR A 76 -5.97 48.71 23.14
C THR A 76 -5.11 47.94 24.13
N TYR A 77 -3.83 48.23 24.17
CA TYR A 77 -2.93 47.69 25.19
C TYR A 77 -2.10 48.81 25.80
N GLY A 78 -2.27 49.01 27.10
CA GLY A 78 -1.76 50.19 27.80
C GLY A 78 -2.48 51.47 27.32
N SER A 79 -1.74 52.42 26.79
CA SER A 79 -2.26 53.69 26.22
C SER A 79 -2.30 53.67 24.69
N GLU A 80 -1.94 52.55 24.05
CA GLU A 80 -1.77 52.47 22.61
C GLU A 80 -2.84 51.59 21.96
N ASN A 81 -3.29 52.01 20.79
CA ASN A 81 -4.18 51.23 19.94
C ASN A 81 -3.39 50.53 18.85
N TYR A 82 -3.62 49.25 18.68
CA TYR A 82 -2.97 48.41 17.68
C TYR A 82 -3.97 47.87 16.70
N THR A 83 -3.66 47.92 15.39
CA THR A 83 -4.45 47.26 14.35
C THR A 83 -4.20 45.76 14.38
N VAL A 84 -5.28 44.96 14.37
CA VAL A 84 -5.20 43.49 14.29
C VAL A 84 -5.17 43.10 12.83
N THR A 85 -4.18 42.28 12.43
CA THR A 85 -3.91 41.98 11.02
C THR A 85 -3.82 40.48 10.73
N CYS A 86 -3.80 39.64 11.77
CA CYS A 86 -3.57 38.20 11.60
C CYS A 86 -4.56 37.33 12.40
N VAL A 87 -5.07 36.27 11.80
CA VAL A 87 -5.66 35.15 12.51
C VAL A 87 -4.56 34.12 12.74
N GLY A 88 -4.16 33.93 13.98
CA GLY A 88 -2.97 33.19 14.34
C GLY A 88 -3.13 31.68 14.29
N THR A 89 -1.99 31.01 14.40
CA THR A 89 -1.90 29.55 14.45
C THR A 89 -2.86 28.96 15.50
N ASN A 90 -3.71 28.04 15.10
CA ASN A 90 -4.70 27.36 15.95
C ASN A 90 -5.77 28.27 16.60
N ALA A 91 -5.92 29.52 16.21
CA ALA A 91 -6.77 30.51 16.92
C ALA A 91 -8.21 30.03 17.14
N PHE A 92 -8.79 29.34 16.15
CA PHE A 92 -10.12 28.75 16.21
C PHE A 92 -10.11 27.21 16.01
N LYS A 93 -8.97 26.56 16.16
CA LYS A 93 -8.85 25.11 15.98
C LYS A 93 -9.83 24.35 16.89
N ASN A 94 -10.65 23.47 16.33
CA ASN A 94 -11.73 22.75 17.01
C ASN A 94 -12.81 23.64 17.63
N PHE A 95 -12.84 24.95 17.34
CA PHE A 95 -13.86 25.82 17.85
C PHE A 95 -15.21 25.43 17.24
N LYS A 96 -16.24 25.24 18.12
CA LYS A 96 -17.55 24.75 17.69
C LYS A 96 -17.42 23.50 16.78
N ASN A 97 -16.64 22.52 17.22
CA ASN A 97 -16.49 21.23 16.55
C ASN A 97 -17.80 20.41 16.61
N SER A 98 -18.89 21.03 16.17
CA SER A 98 -20.25 20.50 16.10
C SER A 98 -20.92 21.07 14.85
N ASN A 99 -22.01 20.48 14.42
CA ASN A 99 -22.76 20.93 13.23
C ASN A 99 -23.64 22.18 13.51
N VAL A 100 -23.37 22.92 14.57
CA VAL A 100 -24.04 24.21 14.85
C VAL A 100 -23.41 25.26 13.93
N ALA A 101 -24.24 25.92 13.15
CA ALA A 101 -23.78 26.94 12.20
C ALA A 101 -22.93 28.02 12.88
N LEU A 102 -21.75 28.22 12.33
CA LEU A 102 -20.79 29.26 12.74
C LEU A 102 -20.56 30.20 11.58
N LYS A 103 -20.70 31.49 11.82
CA LYS A 103 -20.33 32.56 10.89
C LYS A 103 -19.15 33.34 11.44
N VAL A 104 -18.15 33.53 10.62
CA VAL A 104 -16.96 34.35 10.96
C VAL A 104 -16.77 35.42 9.89
N THR A 105 -16.75 36.67 10.32
CA THR A 105 -16.46 37.84 9.48
C THR A 105 -15.03 38.29 9.74
N ILE A 106 -14.22 38.31 8.68
CA ILE A 106 -12.82 38.76 8.70
C ILE A 106 -12.77 40.15 8.07
N PRO A 107 -12.44 41.21 8.84
CA PRO A 107 -12.35 42.57 8.30
C PRO A 107 -11.15 42.77 7.36
N ASP A 108 -11.19 43.85 6.56
CA ASP A 108 -10.13 44.22 5.60
C ASP A 108 -8.79 44.64 6.24
N THR A 109 -8.72 44.75 7.57
CA THR A 109 -7.45 44.94 8.28
C THR A 109 -6.58 43.69 8.30
N TYR A 110 -7.18 42.50 8.07
CA TYR A 110 -6.47 41.22 8.08
C TYR A 110 -5.81 40.93 6.74
N ASP A 111 -4.56 40.50 6.81
CA ASP A 111 -3.78 40.10 5.65
C ASP A 111 -3.23 38.66 5.75
N THR A 112 -3.36 38.04 6.91
CA THR A 112 -2.85 36.69 7.17
C THR A 112 -3.87 35.82 7.93
N ILE A 113 -4.12 34.62 7.44
CA ILE A 113 -4.68 33.49 8.18
C ILE A 113 -3.56 32.47 8.30
N ASP A 114 -3.11 32.18 9.52
CA ASP A 114 -1.93 31.37 9.78
C ASP A 114 -2.27 29.85 9.80
N THR A 115 -1.27 29.03 10.08
CA THR A 115 -1.34 27.56 10.13
C THR A 115 -2.48 27.09 11.04
N GLU A 116 -3.33 26.18 10.53
CA GLU A 116 -4.41 25.50 11.28
C GLU A 116 -5.40 26.46 11.98
N ALA A 117 -5.49 27.71 11.55
CA ALA A 117 -6.25 28.75 12.24
C ALA A 117 -7.72 28.39 12.50
N PHE A 118 -8.39 27.72 11.55
CA PHE A 118 -9.76 27.23 11.65
C PHE A 118 -9.87 25.69 11.52
N GLN A 119 -8.78 24.96 11.74
CA GLN A 119 -8.78 23.51 11.57
C GLN A 119 -9.87 22.85 12.43
N TYR A 120 -10.67 21.96 11.80
CA TYR A 120 -11.80 21.23 12.41
C TYR A 120 -12.93 22.11 12.96
N CYS A 121 -13.11 23.33 12.44
CA CYS A 121 -14.31 24.13 12.69
C CYS A 121 -15.49 23.60 11.88
N LYS A 122 -16.09 22.48 12.31
CA LYS A 122 -17.15 21.77 11.54
C LYS A 122 -18.41 22.59 11.33
N GLY A 123 -18.70 23.54 12.21
CA GLY A 123 -19.84 24.44 12.09
C GLY A 123 -19.65 25.60 11.12
N LEU A 124 -18.41 25.89 10.70
CA LEU A 124 -18.14 26.99 9.76
C LEU A 124 -18.74 26.64 8.40
N SER A 125 -19.81 27.35 8.00
CA SER A 125 -20.57 27.04 6.79
C SER A 125 -20.17 27.89 5.58
N GLU A 126 -19.73 29.12 5.83
CA GLU A 126 -19.26 30.05 4.82
C GLU A 126 -18.17 30.96 5.37
N ILE A 127 -17.26 31.40 4.52
CA ILE A 127 -16.22 32.36 4.86
C ILE A 127 -16.00 33.34 3.70
N THR A 128 -15.87 34.63 4.02
CA THR A 128 -15.42 35.65 3.08
C THR A 128 -14.01 36.06 3.42
N ILE A 129 -13.10 35.88 2.48
CA ILE A 129 -11.70 36.25 2.56
C ILE A 129 -11.51 37.67 2.02
N PRO A 130 -11.04 38.62 2.82
CA PRO A 130 -10.94 40.02 2.41
C PRO A 130 -9.91 40.23 1.30
N GLY A 131 -10.09 41.31 0.53
CA GLY A 131 -9.19 41.67 -0.57
C GLY A 131 -7.78 42.04 -0.15
N SER A 132 -7.58 42.39 1.10
CA SER A 132 -6.29 42.64 1.79
C SER A 132 -5.47 41.36 2.02
N MET A 133 -6.09 40.17 1.99
CA MET A 133 -5.46 38.89 2.33
C MET A 133 -4.25 38.59 1.43
N LYS A 134 -3.10 38.34 2.06
CA LYS A 134 -1.82 37.99 1.44
C LYS A 134 -1.45 36.51 1.60
N SER A 135 -1.90 35.89 2.72
CA SER A 135 -1.53 34.51 3.01
C SER A 135 -2.64 33.75 3.72
N ILE A 136 -2.92 32.52 3.21
CA ILE A 136 -3.72 31.50 3.88
C ILE A 136 -2.78 30.32 4.18
N GLY A 137 -2.59 29.99 5.43
CA GLY A 137 -1.55 29.08 5.93
C GLY A 137 -1.83 27.60 5.67
N TYR A 138 -0.89 26.77 6.14
CA TYR A 138 -0.97 25.32 6.12
C TYR A 138 -2.18 24.83 6.92
N HIS A 139 -3.03 23.95 6.33
CA HIS A 139 -4.23 23.38 6.97
C HIS A 139 -5.21 24.42 7.56
N ALA A 140 -5.22 25.64 7.06
CA ALA A 140 -5.98 26.74 7.68
C ALA A 140 -7.46 26.40 7.92
N PHE A 141 -8.12 25.70 7.02
CA PHE A 141 -9.52 25.25 7.09
C PHE A 141 -9.67 23.72 6.98
N ASP A 142 -8.59 22.95 7.21
CA ASP A 142 -8.65 21.50 7.14
C ASP A 142 -9.73 20.93 8.07
N GLY A 143 -10.57 20.02 7.54
CA GLY A 143 -11.62 19.39 8.31
C GLY A 143 -12.80 20.29 8.67
N CYS A 144 -12.94 21.47 8.04
CA CYS A 144 -14.16 22.29 8.12
C CYS A 144 -15.26 21.63 7.28
N THR A 145 -15.80 20.50 7.75
CA THR A 145 -16.73 19.66 7.00
C THR A 145 -18.06 20.32 6.68
N GLY A 146 -18.42 21.43 7.37
CA GLY A 146 -19.61 22.24 7.08
C GLY A 146 -19.37 23.35 6.06
N LEU A 147 -18.10 23.63 5.69
CA LEU A 147 -17.74 24.76 4.81
C LEU A 147 -18.21 24.49 3.37
N SER A 148 -19.31 25.12 2.99
CA SER A 148 -19.95 24.96 1.69
C SER A 148 -19.58 26.06 0.70
N SER A 149 -19.12 27.23 1.18
CA SER A 149 -18.80 28.40 0.37
C SER A 149 -17.56 29.15 0.89
N VAL A 150 -16.65 29.44 -0.03
CA VAL A 150 -15.51 30.32 0.19
C VAL A 150 -15.58 31.44 -0.84
N THR A 151 -15.74 32.67 -0.39
CA THR A 151 -15.82 33.85 -1.24
C THR A 151 -14.56 34.70 -1.05
N PHE A 152 -13.96 35.18 -2.13
CA PHE A 152 -12.83 36.11 -2.06
C PHE A 152 -13.33 37.49 -2.50
N SER A 153 -13.13 38.51 -1.64
CA SER A 153 -13.43 39.90 -2.00
C SER A 153 -12.42 40.42 -3.02
N GLU A 154 -12.86 41.37 -3.84
CA GLU A 154 -11.96 42.09 -4.74
C GLU A 154 -10.79 42.72 -3.99
N GLY A 155 -9.62 42.73 -4.62
CA GLY A 155 -8.42 43.28 -4.02
C GLY A 155 -7.19 43.11 -4.90
N THR A 156 -6.14 43.84 -4.60
CA THR A 156 -4.88 43.84 -5.36
C THR A 156 -3.72 43.18 -4.61
N ALA A 157 -3.93 42.80 -3.35
CA ALA A 157 -2.89 42.14 -2.56
C ALA A 157 -2.59 40.76 -3.13
N ALA A 158 -1.32 40.48 -3.42
CA ALA A 158 -0.86 39.16 -3.88
C ALA A 158 -1.17 38.09 -2.85
N LEU A 159 -1.97 37.08 -3.24
CA LEU A 159 -2.43 36.01 -2.36
C LEU A 159 -1.56 34.75 -2.56
N LYS A 160 -1.24 34.12 -1.44
CA LYS A 160 -0.52 32.82 -1.39
C LYS A 160 -1.32 31.81 -0.57
N PHE A 161 -1.44 30.59 -1.10
CA PHE A 161 -1.99 29.45 -0.37
C PHE A 161 -0.87 28.53 0.11
N GLY A 162 -0.86 28.21 1.39
CA GLY A 162 -0.06 27.14 1.98
C GLY A 162 -0.51 25.75 1.52
N SER A 163 0.11 24.71 2.05
CA SER A 163 -0.27 23.33 1.73
C SER A 163 -1.60 22.96 2.38
N LYS A 164 -2.49 22.31 1.65
CA LYS A 164 -3.75 21.70 2.13
C LYS A 164 -4.69 22.66 2.88
N PRO A 165 -4.87 23.92 2.44
CA PRO A 165 -5.63 24.91 3.20
C PRO A 165 -7.11 24.54 3.36
N PHE A 166 -7.73 23.85 2.40
CA PHE A 166 -9.12 23.40 2.43
C PHE A 166 -9.25 21.88 2.46
N MET A 167 -8.24 21.16 2.96
CA MET A 167 -8.28 19.72 3.03
C MET A 167 -9.53 19.25 3.79
N ASN A 168 -10.21 18.19 3.29
CA ASN A 168 -11.40 17.60 3.92
C ASN A 168 -12.58 18.56 4.15
N CYS A 169 -12.70 19.65 3.40
CA CYS A 169 -13.89 20.48 3.37
C CYS A 169 -14.99 19.79 2.55
N THR A 170 -15.60 18.76 3.13
CA THR A 170 -16.50 17.85 2.39
C THR A 170 -17.82 18.47 1.94
N ALA A 171 -18.26 19.60 2.53
CA ALA A 171 -19.44 20.32 2.06
C ALA A 171 -19.14 21.28 0.89
N LEU A 172 -17.86 21.55 0.58
CA LEU A 172 -17.48 22.50 -0.46
C LEU A 172 -17.82 21.93 -1.85
N THR A 173 -18.61 22.67 -2.63
CA THR A 173 -19.07 22.24 -3.96
C THR A 173 -18.37 22.97 -5.10
N SER A 174 -17.86 24.17 -4.84
CA SER A 174 -17.09 24.97 -5.80
C SER A 174 -16.02 25.81 -5.12
N LEU A 175 -14.91 26.03 -5.80
CA LEU A 175 -13.85 26.96 -5.38
C LEU A 175 -13.32 27.72 -6.59
N THR A 176 -13.34 29.05 -6.53
CA THR A 176 -12.72 29.92 -7.51
C THR A 176 -11.47 30.56 -6.95
N ILE A 177 -10.35 30.34 -7.57
CA ILE A 177 -9.04 30.90 -7.19
C ILE A 177 -8.95 32.34 -7.69
N PRO A 178 -8.70 33.35 -6.84
CA PRO A 178 -8.60 34.75 -7.26
C PRO A 178 -7.48 34.98 -8.27
N ALA A 179 -7.71 35.86 -9.24
CA ALA A 179 -6.71 36.23 -10.26
C ALA A 179 -5.41 36.76 -9.65
N ARG A 180 -5.48 37.41 -8.48
CA ARG A 180 -4.35 37.94 -7.69
C ARG A 180 -3.50 36.87 -7.00
N THR A 181 -3.85 35.59 -7.15
CA THR A 181 -3.09 34.49 -6.54
C THR A 181 -1.74 34.32 -7.22
N THR A 182 -0.67 34.28 -6.44
CA THR A 182 0.72 34.14 -6.94
C THR A 182 1.37 32.82 -6.56
N SER A 183 0.80 32.08 -5.61
CA SER A 183 1.32 30.77 -5.21
C SER A 183 0.21 29.90 -4.65
N VAL A 184 0.19 28.63 -5.05
CA VAL A 184 -0.62 27.57 -4.49
C VAL A 184 0.31 26.39 -4.20
N SER A 185 0.41 26.00 -2.94
CA SER A 185 1.13 24.79 -2.55
C SER A 185 0.27 23.54 -2.79
N SER A 186 0.74 22.36 -2.41
CA SER A 186 0.08 21.07 -2.71
C SER A 186 -1.27 20.88 -2.00
N GLY A 187 -2.14 20.07 -2.60
CA GLY A 187 -3.33 19.52 -1.95
C GLY A 187 -4.42 20.54 -1.60
N ILE A 188 -4.54 21.63 -2.36
CA ILE A 188 -5.43 22.76 -2.02
C ILE A 188 -6.87 22.33 -1.69
N VAL A 189 -7.41 21.32 -2.38
CA VAL A 189 -8.78 20.77 -2.18
C VAL A 189 -8.77 19.26 -1.93
N GLU A 190 -7.69 18.72 -1.39
CA GLU A 190 -7.58 17.30 -1.08
C GLU A 190 -8.72 16.86 -0.15
N GLY A 191 -9.39 15.75 -0.48
CA GLY A 191 -10.48 15.20 0.31
C GLY A 191 -11.79 16.03 0.30
N CYS A 192 -11.91 17.05 -0.56
CA CYS A 192 -13.17 17.79 -0.78
C CYS A 192 -14.12 16.97 -1.67
N ALA A 193 -14.67 15.88 -1.13
CA ALA A 193 -15.38 14.85 -1.90
C ALA A 193 -16.58 15.34 -2.72
N ASN A 194 -17.15 16.49 -2.39
CA ASN A 194 -18.27 17.08 -3.13
C ASN A 194 -17.88 18.27 -4.04
N LEU A 195 -16.58 18.58 -4.15
CA LEU A 195 -16.13 19.71 -4.98
C LEU A 195 -16.24 19.34 -6.46
N LYS A 196 -17.23 19.90 -7.13
CA LYS A 196 -17.52 19.66 -8.56
C LYS A 196 -16.83 20.67 -9.48
N THR A 197 -16.61 21.89 -9.00
CA THR A 197 -16.04 22.98 -9.80
C THR A 197 -14.81 23.57 -9.12
N LEU A 198 -13.70 23.56 -9.87
CA LEU A 198 -12.47 24.24 -9.50
C LEU A 198 -12.09 25.17 -10.65
N SER A 199 -12.08 26.48 -10.38
CA SER A 199 -11.88 27.51 -11.39
C SER A 199 -10.89 28.58 -10.95
N VAL A 200 -10.43 29.37 -11.88
CA VAL A 200 -9.57 30.55 -11.69
C VAL A 200 -10.28 31.77 -12.27
N GLU A 201 -10.27 32.88 -11.55
CA GLU A 201 -10.79 34.15 -12.06
C GLU A 201 -10.04 34.61 -13.31
N GLU A 202 -10.76 35.26 -14.19
CA GLU A 202 -10.19 35.88 -15.42
C GLU A 202 -9.10 36.90 -15.06
N GLY A 203 -8.04 36.96 -15.85
CA GLY A 203 -6.92 37.89 -15.65
C GLY A 203 -5.77 37.32 -14.78
N SER A 204 -5.86 36.09 -14.33
CA SER A 204 -4.73 35.44 -13.67
C SER A 204 -3.56 35.22 -14.62
N THR A 205 -2.35 35.53 -14.16
CA THR A 205 -1.10 35.32 -14.91
C THR A 205 -0.30 34.11 -14.47
N ALA A 206 -0.62 33.57 -13.31
CA ALA A 206 0.12 32.44 -12.69
C ALA A 206 -0.65 31.11 -12.77
N PHE A 207 -1.97 31.17 -12.84
CA PHE A 207 -2.83 29.99 -12.81
C PHE A 207 -3.85 30.01 -13.93
N TYR A 208 -4.27 28.82 -14.33
CA TYR A 208 -5.33 28.60 -15.30
C TYR A 208 -6.20 27.43 -14.88
N SER A 209 -7.46 27.44 -15.24
CA SER A 209 -8.37 26.32 -14.99
C SER A 209 -9.01 25.81 -16.27
N GLN A 210 -9.10 24.49 -16.40
CA GLN A 210 -9.76 23.81 -17.49
C GLN A 210 -10.27 22.45 -17.02
N ASN A 211 -11.52 22.11 -17.38
CA ASN A 211 -12.11 20.80 -17.05
C ASN A 211 -12.03 20.45 -15.55
N ASN A 212 -12.40 21.41 -14.68
CA ASN A 212 -12.34 21.27 -13.22
C ASN A 212 -10.94 20.96 -12.65
N SER A 213 -9.91 21.33 -13.37
CA SER A 213 -8.52 21.19 -12.98
C SER A 213 -7.84 22.55 -12.86
N LEU A 214 -6.91 22.65 -11.95
CA LEU A 214 -6.07 23.83 -11.70
C LEU A 214 -4.66 23.58 -12.21
N TYR A 215 -4.17 24.51 -13.01
CA TYR A 215 -2.84 24.46 -13.61
C TYR A 215 -2.02 25.68 -13.16
N ALA A 216 -0.76 25.44 -12.79
CA ALA A 216 0.22 26.49 -12.48
C ALA A 216 1.18 26.66 -13.65
N LEU A 217 1.42 27.91 -14.05
CA LEU A 217 2.40 28.25 -15.09
C LEU A 217 3.81 28.24 -14.49
N GLU A 218 4.68 27.39 -15.00
CA GLU A 218 6.08 27.22 -14.57
C GLU A 218 6.97 27.13 -15.83
N ASN A 219 7.94 28.05 -15.97
CA ASN A 219 8.94 28.00 -17.05
C ASN A 219 8.35 27.75 -18.46
N ASP A 220 7.27 28.49 -18.82
CA ASP A 220 6.59 28.39 -20.10
C ASP A 220 5.82 27.09 -20.38
N SER A 221 5.59 26.28 -19.35
CA SER A 221 4.74 25.08 -19.37
C SER A 221 3.78 25.09 -18.18
N TYR A 222 2.77 24.22 -18.22
CA TYR A 222 1.83 24.06 -17.13
C TYR A 222 2.08 22.79 -16.33
N SER A 223 1.97 22.94 -15.01
CA SER A 223 1.84 21.82 -14.06
C SER A 223 0.38 21.68 -13.66
N LEU A 224 -0.23 20.50 -13.83
CA LEU A 224 -1.54 20.18 -13.23
C LEU A 224 -1.35 20.03 -11.72
N ILE A 225 -1.88 20.94 -10.94
CA ILE A 225 -1.66 20.99 -9.48
C ILE A 225 -2.85 20.52 -8.64
N SER A 226 -4.05 20.44 -9.23
CA SER A 226 -5.22 19.89 -8.55
C SER A 226 -6.34 19.55 -9.53
N TYR A 227 -7.08 18.48 -9.25
CA TYR A 227 -8.33 18.10 -9.92
C TYR A 227 -9.47 18.09 -8.90
N ALA A 228 -10.65 18.57 -9.26
CA ALA A 228 -11.80 18.64 -8.36
C ALA A 228 -12.27 17.20 -7.95
N PRO A 229 -12.13 16.79 -6.68
CA PRO A 229 -12.37 15.40 -6.28
C PRO A 229 -13.83 14.95 -6.40
N GLY A 230 -14.78 15.87 -6.34
CA GLY A 230 -16.23 15.60 -6.44
C GLY A 230 -16.77 15.70 -7.87
N SER A 231 -15.92 15.78 -8.88
CA SER A 231 -16.34 15.69 -10.29
C SER A 231 -17.06 14.37 -10.53
N GLU A 232 -18.17 14.41 -11.28
CA GLU A 232 -18.97 13.22 -11.61
C GLU A 232 -18.32 12.38 -12.74
N ALA A 233 -17.25 12.88 -13.37
CA ALA A 233 -16.55 12.17 -14.43
C ALA A 233 -15.79 10.97 -13.88
N THR A 234 -16.06 9.80 -14.41
CA THR A 234 -15.33 8.57 -14.10
C THR A 234 -14.04 8.40 -14.92
N SER A 235 -13.84 9.25 -15.93
CA SER A 235 -12.64 9.29 -16.75
C SER A 235 -12.17 10.73 -16.95
N PHE A 236 -10.86 10.93 -16.97
CA PHE A 236 -10.26 12.23 -17.21
C PHE A 236 -9.08 12.13 -18.17
N ALA A 237 -9.11 12.95 -19.23
CA ALA A 237 -7.97 13.12 -20.12
C ALA A 237 -7.28 14.45 -19.79
N ILE A 238 -6.04 14.40 -19.34
CA ILE A 238 -5.21 15.58 -19.14
C ILE A 238 -4.93 16.17 -20.54
N PRO A 239 -5.21 17.44 -20.79
CA PRO A 239 -4.94 18.03 -22.10
C PRO A 239 -3.44 18.16 -22.36
N ASP A 240 -3.01 17.97 -23.63
CA ASP A 240 -1.62 18.20 -24.05
C ASP A 240 -1.17 19.62 -23.80
N THR A 241 -2.10 20.57 -24.01
CA THR A 241 -1.84 22.00 -23.86
C THR A 241 -2.96 22.69 -23.11
N VAL A 242 -2.61 23.68 -22.33
CA VAL A 242 -3.51 24.57 -21.62
C VAL A 242 -3.10 26.00 -21.98
N ASN A 243 -4.05 26.83 -22.37
CA ASN A 243 -3.81 28.20 -22.79
C ASN A 243 -2.62 28.34 -23.78
N GLY A 244 -2.53 27.39 -24.73
CA GLY A 244 -1.49 27.36 -25.79
C GLY A 244 -0.10 26.88 -25.33
N LYS A 245 0.08 26.43 -24.07
CA LYS A 245 1.35 25.95 -23.56
C LYS A 245 1.23 24.48 -23.13
N PRO A 246 2.31 23.67 -23.23
CA PRO A 246 2.27 22.25 -22.91
C PRO A 246 2.04 22.03 -21.41
N VAL A 247 1.34 20.92 -21.09
CA VAL A 247 1.28 20.37 -19.73
C VAL A 247 2.39 19.35 -19.61
N THR A 248 3.36 19.59 -18.72
CA THR A 248 4.58 18.75 -18.61
C THR A 248 4.70 18.02 -17.28
N LYS A 249 3.87 18.38 -16.31
CA LYS A 249 3.98 17.87 -14.94
C LYS A 249 2.61 17.60 -14.33
N ILE A 250 2.51 16.51 -13.56
CA ILE A 250 1.46 16.30 -12.57
C ILE A 250 2.05 16.60 -11.20
N GLY A 251 1.49 17.62 -10.55
CA GLY A 251 1.99 18.16 -9.29
C GLY A 251 1.69 17.28 -8.07
N ASN A 252 2.31 17.64 -6.96
CA ASN A 252 2.15 16.95 -5.69
C ASN A 252 0.68 16.90 -5.24
N SER A 253 0.17 15.71 -4.92
CA SER A 253 -1.20 15.47 -4.47
C SER A 253 -2.30 15.89 -5.46
N ALA A 254 -2.01 16.01 -6.77
CA ALA A 254 -2.95 16.56 -7.76
C ALA A 254 -4.28 15.80 -7.85
N PHE A 255 -4.27 14.47 -7.71
CA PHE A 255 -5.45 13.61 -7.68
C PHE A 255 -5.62 12.87 -6.34
N GLN A 256 -4.82 13.21 -5.34
CA GLN A 256 -4.78 12.45 -4.08
C GLN A 256 -6.17 12.27 -3.46
N ASN A 257 -6.48 11.03 -3.03
CA ASN A 257 -7.76 10.64 -2.42
C ASN A 257 -8.99 10.85 -3.34
N ASN A 258 -8.81 10.87 -4.68
CA ASN A 258 -9.94 10.88 -5.60
C ASN A 258 -10.67 9.53 -5.59
N ALA A 259 -11.96 9.56 -5.22
CA ALA A 259 -12.80 8.38 -5.07
C ALA A 259 -13.80 8.20 -6.24
N VAL A 260 -13.64 8.89 -7.37
CA VAL A 260 -14.57 8.89 -8.49
C VAL A 260 -13.92 8.44 -9.80
N LEU A 261 -12.70 8.92 -10.08
CA LEU A 261 -12.00 8.60 -11.32
C LEU A 261 -11.63 7.11 -11.38
N GLN A 262 -12.09 6.43 -12.43
CA GLN A 262 -11.76 5.05 -12.75
C GLN A 262 -10.65 4.95 -13.80
N SER A 263 -10.48 5.99 -14.63
CA SER A 263 -9.41 6.06 -15.62
C SER A 263 -8.87 7.48 -15.80
N VAL A 264 -7.56 7.56 -16.07
CA VAL A 264 -6.87 8.81 -16.41
C VAL A 264 -6.00 8.58 -17.66
N THR A 265 -6.11 9.47 -18.65
CA THR A 265 -5.21 9.52 -19.79
C THR A 265 -4.25 10.67 -19.61
N VAL A 266 -2.96 10.38 -19.66
CA VAL A 266 -1.87 11.33 -19.49
C VAL A 266 -1.20 11.56 -20.85
N PRO A 267 -1.10 12.81 -21.34
CA PRO A 267 -0.56 13.10 -22.65
C PRO A 267 0.96 12.85 -22.72
N ALA A 268 1.47 12.77 -23.94
CA ALA A 268 2.90 12.54 -24.20
C ALA A 268 3.81 13.65 -23.64
N SER A 269 3.30 14.85 -23.51
CA SER A 269 4.02 16.01 -22.98
C SER A 269 4.36 15.91 -21.48
N VAL A 270 3.63 15.07 -20.72
CA VAL A 270 3.85 14.89 -19.27
C VAL A 270 4.95 13.86 -19.03
N THR A 271 6.06 14.34 -18.50
CA THR A 271 7.23 13.51 -18.16
C THR A 271 7.62 13.57 -16.68
N TYR A 272 6.89 14.34 -15.87
CA TYR A 272 7.19 14.47 -14.44
C TYR A 272 5.94 14.21 -13.60
N PHE A 273 6.05 13.25 -12.69
CA PHE A 273 5.01 12.85 -11.72
C PHE A 273 5.53 13.14 -10.31
N ASP A 274 4.92 14.13 -9.66
CA ASP A 274 5.33 14.53 -8.31
C ASP A 274 4.78 13.59 -7.24
N SER A 275 5.25 13.74 -6.01
CA SER A 275 4.90 12.86 -4.90
C SER A 275 3.39 12.78 -4.67
N SER A 276 2.89 11.59 -4.39
CA SER A 276 1.48 11.31 -4.04
C SER A 276 0.44 11.80 -5.06
N CYS A 277 0.83 12.01 -6.32
CA CYS A 277 -0.08 12.63 -7.29
C CYS A 277 -1.34 11.80 -7.58
N PHE A 278 -1.29 10.46 -7.49
CA PHE A 278 -2.43 9.55 -7.57
C PHE A 278 -2.63 8.71 -6.29
N ASP A 279 -1.95 9.06 -5.19
CA ASP A 279 -2.07 8.32 -3.94
C ASP A 279 -3.51 8.33 -3.41
N GLY A 280 -4.00 7.17 -2.94
CA GLY A 280 -5.35 7.05 -2.37
C GLY A 280 -6.51 7.16 -3.37
N CYS A 281 -6.25 7.07 -4.69
CA CYS A 281 -7.30 7.00 -5.71
C CYS A 281 -7.99 5.64 -5.67
N SER A 282 -8.93 5.45 -4.74
CA SER A 282 -9.49 4.15 -4.32
C SER A 282 -10.29 3.39 -5.38
N VAL A 283 -10.64 4.01 -6.50
CA VAL A 283 -11.40 3.39 -7.60
C VAL A 283 -10.69 3.49 -8.96
N LEU A 284 -9.48 4.04 -8.99
CA LEU A 284 -8.72 4.26 -10.23
C LEU A 284 -8.11 2.95 -10.73
N LYS A 285 -8.67 2.41 -11.80
CA LYS A 285 -8.31 1.10 -12.37
C LYS A 285 -7.35 1.20 -13.56
N LYS A 286 -7.30 2.36 -14.21
CA LYS A 286 -6.51 2.52 -15.44
C LYS A 286 -5.85 3.90 -15.52
N ILE A 287 -4.56 3.91 -15.81
CA ILE A 287 -3.81 5.12 -16.18
C ILE A 287 -3.12 4.82 -17.51
N SER A 288 -3.40 5.60 -18.55
CA SER A 288 -2.74 5.45 -19.85
C SER A 288 -1.71 6.56 -20.02
N LEU A 289 -0.42 6.22 -20.10
CA LEU A 289 0.69 7.16 -20.27
C LEU A 289 1.05 7.30 -21.74
N GLY A 290 0.91 8.49 -22.28
CA GLY A 290 1.27 8.79 -23.68
C GLY A 290 2.75 9.08 -23.90
N THR A 291 3.53 9.33 -22.85
CA THR A 291 4.97 9.63 -22.98
C THR A 291 5.77 8.45 -23.49
N THR A 292 6.70 8.72 -24.40
CA THR A 292 7.70 7.76 -24.90
C THR A 292 9.06 7.98 -24.26
N GLU A 293 9.22 9.05 -23.49
CA GLU A 293 10.42 9.37 -22.74
C GLU A 293 10.34 8.78 -21.31
N THR A 294 11.47 8.42 -20.75
CA THR A 294 11.56 7.93 -19.36
C THR A 294 11.05 8.99 -18.38
N PRO A 295 9.91 8.78 -17.71
CA PRO A 295 9.35 9.78 -16.83
C PRO A 295 10.11 9.87 -15.51
N THR A 296 10.12 11.05 -14.90
CA THR A 296 10.54 11.22 -13.52
C THR A 296 9.38 10.88 -12.58
N LEU A 297 9.53 9.83 -11.79
CA LEU A 297 8.55 9.37 -10.81
C LEU A 297 9.03 9.71 -9.40
N LYS A 298 8.28 10.52 -8.67
CA LYS A 298 8.57 10.83 -7.26
C LYS A 298 7.91 9.83 -6.31
N SER A 299 8.37 9.83 -5.06
CA SER A 299 7.89 8.89 -4.05
C SER A 299 6.36 8.94 -3.87
N GLY A 300 5.73 7.79 -3.87
CA GLY A 300 4.31 7.65 -3.56
C GLY A 300 3.35 8.11 -4.66
N CYS A 301 3.82 8.42 -5.90
CA CYS A 301 2.92 8.95 -6.93
C CYS A 301 1.81 7.98 -7.34
N PHE A 302 1.99 6.67 -7.17
CA PHE A 302 1.00 5.63 -7.49
C PHE A 302 0.71 4.69 -6.31
N THR A 303 0.94 5.14 -5.07
CA THR A 303 0.62 4.34 -3.88
C THR A 303 -0.88 4.28 -3.64
N SER A 304 -1.33 3.24 -2.91
CA SER A 304 -2.74 3.08 -2.51
C SER A 304 -3.73 3.05 -3.69
N LEU A 305 -3.28 2.67 -4.89
CA LEU A 305 -4.17 2.35 -5.99
C LEU A 305 -4.85 1.00 -5.75
N PRO A 306 -6.08 0.78 -6.28
CA PRO A 306 -6.75 -0.51 -6.19
C PRO A 306 -5.89 -1.64 -6.74
N ALA A 307 -5.98 -2.81 -6.11
CA ALA A 307 -5.35 -4.01 -6.63
C ALA A 307 -5.83 -4.30 -8.07
N GLY A 308 -4.90 -4.68 -8.95
CA GLY A 308 -5.19 -4.90 -10.36
C GLY A 308 -5.36 -3.63 -11.20
N SER A 309 -5.06 -2.45 -10.63
CA SER A 309 -4.95 -1.22 -11.44
C SER A 309 -3.85 -1.37 -12.48
N VAL A 310 -4.12 -0.87 -13.67
CA VAL A 310 -3.24 -0.99 -14.83
C VAL A 310 -2.68 0.37 -15.20
N ILE A 311 -1.37 0.47 -15.36
CA ILE A 311 -0.72 1.62 -16.00
C ILE A 311 -0.25 1.16 -17.37
N GLU A 312 -0.91 1.65 -18.42
CA GLU A 312 -0.47 1.43 -19.80
C GLU A 312 0.69 2.37 -20.11
N VAL A 313 1.75 1.85 -20.67
CA VAL A 313 2.96 2.60 -21.04
C VAL A 313 3.24 2.46 -22.53
N ALA A 314 3.87 3.49 -23.12
CA ALA A 314 4.07 3.55 -24.56
C ALA A 314 5.20 2.62 -25.05
N ASN A 315 6.18 2.31 -24.21
CA ASN A 315 7.34 1.49 -24.56
C ASN A 315 8.04 0.89 -23.32
N GLU A 316 9.06 0.08 -23.56
CA GLU A 316 9.82 -0.62 -22.51
C GLU A 316 10.68 0.32 -21.66
N ASP A 317 11.17 1.44 -22.20
CA ASP A 317 11.97 2.42 -21.44
C ASP A 317 11.10 3.10 -20.37
N VAL A 318 9.86 3.45 -20.71
CA VAL A 318 8.89 3.99 -19.76
C VAL A 318 8.54 2.93 -18.69
N LYS A 319 8.38 1.67 -19.09
CA LYS A 319 8.16 0.54 -18.19
C LYS A 319 9.29 0.40 -17.17
N ASN A 320 10.55 0.41 -17.64
CA ASN A 320 11.73 0.26 -16.79
C ASN A 320 11.88 1.38 -15.76
N ALA A 321 11.31 2.57 -16.01
CA ALA A 321 11.26 3.65 -15.03
C ALA A 321 10.44 3.29 -13.79
N PHE A 322 9.41 2.46 -13.95
CA PHE A 322 8.61 1.95 -12.82
C PHE A 322 9.34 0.85 -12.06
N GLU A 323 10.14 0.02 -12.74
CA GLU A 323 10.93 -1.05 -12.11
C GLU A 323 12.06 -0.53 -11.23
N SER A 324 12.71 0.55 -11.66
CA SER A 324 13.85 1.12 -10.96
C SER A 324 13.51 1.85 -9.65
N THR A 325 12.23 2.11 -9.42
CA THR A 325 11.75 2.69 -8.17
C THR A 325 11.39 1.56 -7.20
N ASP A 326 12.25 1.26 -6.22
CA ASP A 326 12.18 0.20 -5.19
C ASP A 326 10.84 0.06 -4.42
N LYS A 327 9.81 0.79 -4.81
CA LYS A 327 8.50 0.83 -4.11
C LYS A 327 7.33 0.30 -4.92
N TYR A 328 7.54 0.00 -6.20
CA TYR A 328 6.46 -0.49 -7.08
C TYR A 328 6.79 -1.89 -7.57
N THR A 329 6.25 -2.89 -6.92
CA THR A 329 6.29 -4.24 -7.47
C THR A 329 5.28 -4.29 -8.60
N THR A 330 5.75 -4.30 -9.83
CA THR A 330 4.94 -4.29 -11.04
C THR A 330 4.85 -5.70 -11.62
N TYR A 331 3.64 -6.14 -11.98
CA TYR A 331 3.44 -7.34 -12.77
C TYR A 331 3.29 -6.98 -14.25
N TYR A 332 3.85 -7.81 -15.11
CA TYR A 332 3.81 -7.62 -16.57
C TYR A 332 2.70 -8.45 -17.17
N THR A 333 2.00 -7.88 -18.15
CA THR A 333 1.21 -8.65 -19.10
C THR A 333 2.12 -9.12 -20.23
N ALA A 334 1.71 -10.20 -20.92
CA ALA A 334 2.52 -10.84 -21.96
C ALA A 334 2.86 -9.98 -23.19
N ASP A 335 2.26 -8.79 -23.30
CA ASP A 335 2.46 -7.85 -24.43
C ASP A 335 3.49 -6.75 -24.13
N ASN A 336 4.08 -6.72 -22.93
CA ASN A 336 5.09 -5.74 -22.49
C ASN A 336 4.66 -4.25 -22.52
N THR A 337 3.37 -3.97 -22.68
CA THR A 337 2.84 -2.59 -22.78
C THR A 337 2.07 -2.15 -21.53
N THR A 338 1.91 -3.05 -20.55
CA THR A 338 1.07 -2.82 -19.39
C THR A 338 1.84 -3.09 -18.10
N VAL A 339 1.79 -2.14 -17.18
CA VAL A 339 2.35 -2.25 -15.83
C VAL A 339 1.18 -2.39 -14.87
N GLN A 340 1.04 -3.53 -14.18
CA GLN A 340 0.09 -3.66 -13.09
C GLN A 340 0.74 -3.17 -11.80
N VAL A 341 0.13 -2.17 -11.19
CA VAL A 341 0.54 -1.70 -9.87
C VAL A 341 0.07 -2.70 -8.82
N LYS A 342 1.00 -3.33 -8.10
CA LYS A 342 0.67 -3.93 -6.81
C LYS A 342 0.24 -2.78 -5.90
N GLY A 343 -1.03 -2.75 -5.51
CA GLY A 343 -1.49 -1.84 -4.47
C GLY A 343 -0.59 -1.96 -3.24
N SER A 344 -0.30 -0.85 -2.59
CA SER A 344 0.45 -0.83 -1.34
C SER A 344 -0.21 -1.77 -0.34
N GLU A 345 0.48 -2.82 0.09
CA GLU A 345 0.25 -3.66 1.28
C GLU A 345 -1.18 -4.16 1.60
N LEU A 346 -2.19 -3.87 0.81
CA LEU A 346 -3.36 -4.70 0.71
C LEU A 346 -2.94 -5.85 -0.20
N GLU A 347 -2.71 -7.01 0.39
CA GLU A 347 -2.57 -8.27 -0.33
C GLU A 347 -3.56 -8.24 -1.49
N VAL A 348 -3.04 -8.38 -2.72
CA VAL A 348 -3.90 -8.63 -3.87
C VAL A 348 -4.65 -9.89 -3.50
N GLU A 349 -5.92 -9.74 -3.10
CA GLU A 349 -6.78 -10.88 -2.87
C GLU A 349 -7.04 -11.54 -4.23
N ALA A 350 -6.03 -12.22 -4.74
CA ALA A 350 -6.16 -13.03 -5.93
C ALA A 350 -7.26 -14.08 -5.68
N THR A 351 -8.00 -14.42 -6.70
CA THR A 351 -8.87 -15.60 -6.62
C THR A 351 -8.04 -16.77 -6.12
N PRO A 352 -8.48 -17.50 -5.09
CA PRO A 352 -7.69 -18.59 -4.53
C PRO A 352 -7.28 -19.58 -5.61
N ALA A 353 -6.00 -19.88 -5.68
CA ALA A 353 -5.47 -20.85 -6.65
C ALA A 353 -4.25 -21.56 -6.08
N ALA A 354 -4.07 -22.82 -6.42
CA ALA A 354 -2.87 -23.57 -6.10
C ALA A 354 -2.45 -24.49 -7.25
N SER A 355 -1.16 -24.75 -7.34
CA SER A 355 -0.61 -25.81 -8.18
C SER A 355 0.12 -26.81 -7.31
N LEU A 356 -0.18 -28.09 -7.49
CA LEU A 356 0.40 -29.19 -6.75
C LEU A 356 1.08 -30.17 -7.69
N THR A 357 2.20 -30.72 -7.27
CA THR A 357 2.80 -31.91 -7.90
C THR A 357 2.79 -33.07 -6.92
N VAL A 358 2.25 -34.20 -7.35
CA VAL A 358 2.25 -35.46 -6.58
C VAL A 358 3.25 -36.45 -7.19
N LYS A 359 4.01 -37.11 -6.32
CA LYS A 359 5.04 -38.05 -6.73
C LYS A 359 5.13 -39.23 -5.76
N GLY A 360 5.25 -40.44 -6.30
CA GLY A 360 5.69 -41.60 -5.56
C GLY A 360 7.18 -41.47 -5.21
N THR A 361 7.55 -41.79 -3.99
CA THR A 361 8.94 -41.66 -3.49
C THR A 361 9.54 -43.01 -3.10
N GLY A 362 8.82 -44.09 -3.38
CA GLY A 362 9.29 -45.45 -3.19
C GLY A 362 8.55 -46.25 -2.13
N VAL A 363 8.90 -47.49 -2.00
CA VAL A 363 8.41 -48.40 -0.98
C VAL A 363 9.58 -48.73 -0.06
N LYS A 364 9.38 -48.55 1.25
CA LYS A 364 10.41 -48.79 2.27
C LYS A 364 9.77 -49.30 3.55
N GLU A 365 10.38 -50.28 4.20
CA GLU A 365 9.94 -50.82 5.50
C GLU A 365 8.45 -51.21 5.50
N GLY A 366 7.95 -51.76 4.37
CA GLY A 366 6.55 -52.15 4.24
C GLY A 366 5.56 -51.00 4.03
N TYR A 367 6.02 -49.79 3.74
CA TYR A 367 5.17 -48.64 3.42
C TYR A 367 5.43 -48.10 2.01
N SER A 368 4.36 -47.73 1.32
CA SER A 368 4.42 -46.93 0.11
C SER A 368 4.33 -45.45 0.44
N TYR A 369 5.32 -44.67 0.03
CA TYR A 369 5.47 -43.26 0.36
C TYR A 369 5.16 -42.37 -0.84
N TYR A 370 4.44 -41.28 -0.59
CA TYR A 370 4.09 -40.29 -1.59
C TYR A 370 4.33 -38.89 -1.05
N THR A 371 4.85 -38.02 -1.88
CA THR A 371 4.96 -36.58 -1.56
C THR A 371 3.96 -35.79 -2.36
N VAL A 372 3.40 -34.77 -1.73
CA VAL A 372 2.67 -33.70 -2.38
C VAL A 372 3.50 -32.42 -2.20
N LYS A 373 3.89 -31.81 -3.30
CA LYS A 373 4.57 -30.52 -3.34
C LYS A 373 3.55 -29.45 -3.67
N LEU A 374 3.68 -28.31 -3.02
CA LEU A 374 3.04 -27.06 -3.42
C LEU A 374 3.99 -26.36 -4.39
N ASP A 375 3.60 -26.28 -5.66
CA ASP A 375 4.41 -25.61 -6.69
C ASP A 375 4.17 -24.11 -6.66
N SER A 376 2.92 -23.70 -6.46
CA SER A 376 2.53 -22.31 -6.25
C SER A 376 1.22 -22.20 -5.49
N ALA A 377 0.98 -21.08 -4.85
CA ALA A 377 -0.27 -20.74 -4.21
C ALA A 377 -0.55 -19.25 -4.34
N ALA A 378 -1.81 -18.87 -4.52
CA ALA A 378 -2.30 -17.50 -4.49
C ALA A 378 -3.51 -17.44 -3.58
N ASN A 379 -3.44 -16.63 -2.52
CA ASN A 379 -4.54 -16.38 -1.56
C ASN A 379 -5.21 -17.66 -1.02
N VAL A 380 -4.43 -18.67 -0.63
CA VAL A 380 -4.95 -19.95 -0.15
C VAL A 380 -4.98 -19.98 1.37
N SER A 381 -6.17 -19.99 1.95
CA SER A 381 -6.39 -20.16 3.41
C SER A 381 -6.76 -21.59 3.78
N THR A 382 -7.44 -22.27 2.87
CA THR A 382 -7.88 -23.66 3.04
C THR A 382 -7.62 -24.45 1.78
N MET A 383 -7.35 -25.75 1.92
CA MET A 383 -7.25 -26.67 0.80
C MET A 383 -7.81 -28.03 1.19
N ILE A 384 -8.56 -28.65 0.30
CA ILE A 384 -9.04 -30.02 0.46
C ILE A 384 -8.49 -30.86 -0.68
N ILE A 385 -7.77 -31.93 -0.34
CA ILE A 385 -7.21 -32.88 -1.32
C ILE A 385 -7.80 -34.26 -1.02
N ASN A 386 -8.52 -34.82 -1.97
CA ASN A 386 -9.09 -36.15 -1.89
C ASN A 386 -8.27 -37.11 -2.73
N LEU A 387 -7.79 -38.17 -2.11
CA LEU A 387 -6.91 -39.16 -2.72
C LEU A 387 -7.51 -40.56 -2.59
N SER A 388 -7.17 -41.43 -3.52
CA SER A 388 -7.56 -42.85 -3.45
C SER A 388 -6.43 -43.79 -3.89
N PHE A 389 -6.44 -44.98 -3.29
CA PHE A 389 -5.50 -46.07 -3.52
C PHE A 389 -6.27 -47.36 -3.65
N ASP A 390 -5.70 -48.36 -4.32
CA ASP A 390 -6.29 -49.70 -4.38
C ASP A 390 -6.18 -50.41 -3.03
N ALA A 391 -7.32 -50.74 -2.43
CA ALA A 391 -7.36 -51.41 -1.13
C ALA A 391 -6.86 -52.87 -1.18
N SER A 392 -6.68 -53.46 -2.38
CA SER A 392 -6.02 -54.75 -2.51
C SER A 392 -4.50 -54.66 -2.27
N GLN A 393 -3.91 -53.49 -2.50
CA GLN A 393 -2.46 -53.25 -2.45
C GLN A 393 -2.01 -52.63 -1.14
N VAL A 394 -2.79 -51.67 -0.61
CA VAL A 394 -2.45 -50.92 0.61
C VAL A 394 -3.57 -50.96 1.64
N SER A 395 -3.28 -50.59 2.85
CA SER A 395 -4.26 -50.51 3.93
C SER A 395 -4.17 -49.16 4.64
N LYS A 396 -5.29 -48.68 5.22
CA LYS A 396 -5.29 -47.56 6.17
C LYS A 396 -4.82 -48.00 7.59
N ASP A 397 -4.92 -49.27 7.90
CA ASP A 397 -4.56 -49.87 9.17
C ASP A 397 -3.25 -50.66 9.07
N ALA A 398 -2.58 -50.92 10.15
CA ALA A 398 -1.39 -51.76 10.16
C ALA A 398 -1.72 -53.18 9.63
N VAL A 399 -0.90 -53.70 8.72
CA VAL A 399 -1.10 -54.99 8.06
C VAL A 399 -0.26 -56.09 8.74
N THR A 400 0.89 -55.72 9.25
CA THR A 400 1.81 -56.64 9.92
C THR A 400 2.17 -56.15 11.33
N GLU A 401 2.69 -57.05 12.18
CA GLU A 401 3.19 -56.68 13.49
C GLU A 401 4.36 -55.71 13.35
N GLY A 402 4.31 -54.63 14.09
CA GLY A 402 5.32 -53.53 14.04
C GLY A 402 5.03 -52.38 13.06
N GLN A 403 4.13 -52.60 12.10
CA GLN A 403 3.67 -51.47 11.26
C GLN A 403 2.71 -50.55 12.04
N LYS A 404 2.70 -49.29 11.66
CA LYS A 404 1.69 -48.32 12.09
C LYS A 404 0.60 -48.19 11.01
N ALA A 405 -0.56 -47.69 11.42
CA ALA A 405 -1.59 -47.31 10.46
C ALA A 405 -1.06 -46.29 9.44
N ALA A 406 -1.74 -46.16 8.31
CA ALA A 406 -1.46 -45.11 7.31
C ALA A 406 -1.45 -43.74 7.98
N TYR A 407 -0.54 -42.90 7.55
CA TYR A 407 -0.43 -41.54 8.09
C TYR A 407 -0.10 -40.51 7.02
N ALA A 408 -0.49 -39.26 7.32
CA ALA A 408 -0.08 -38.07 6.61
C ALA A 408 0.71 -37.15 7.54
N LYS A 409 1.82 -36.62 7.07
CA LYS A 409 2.67 -35.72 7.84
C LYS A 409 2.84 -34.41 7.08
N MET A 410 2.45 -33.31 7.72
CA MET A 410 2.70 -31.95 7.21
C MET A 410 4.20 -31.67 7.15
N LYS A 411 4.66 -31.09 6.06
CA LYS A 411 6.04 -30.64 5.87
C LYS A 411 6.10 -29.12 5.82
N ASP A 412 5.08 -28.49 5.27
CA ASP A 412 4.97 -27.03 5.19
C ASP A 412 4.31 -26.47 6.45
N SER A 413 5.06 -25.71 7.24
CA SER A 413 4.60 -25.16 8.53
C SER A 413 3.54 -24.05 8.40
N ARG A 414 3.29 -23.57 7.18
CA ARG A 414 2.23 -22.58 6.91
C ARG A 414 0.83 -23.20 7.00
N PHE A 415 0.72 -24.53 6.94
CA PHE A 415 -0.53 -25.25 6.98
C PHE A 415 -0.63 -26.19 8.18
N VAL A 416 -1.85 -26.32 8.67
CA VAL A 416 -2.25 -27.35 9.63
C VAL A 416 -3.02 -28.44 8.89
N LEU A 417 -2.68 -29.69 9.11
CA LEU A 417 -3.24 -30.86 8.43
C LEU A 417 -4.22 -31.61 9.32
N THR A 418 -5.43 -31.86 8.79
CA THR A 418 -6.42 -32.77 9.40
C THR A 418 -6.75 -33.86 8.39
N PRO A 419 -6.19 -35.09 8.52
CA PRO A 419 -6.47 -36.20 7.63
C PRO A 419 -7.70 -36.99 8.09
N ASN A 420 -8.50 -37.45 7.13
CA ASN A 420 -9.61 -38.38 7.36
C ASN A 420 -9.46 -39.59 6.43
N TRP A 421 -9.30 -40.78 7.00
CA TRP A 421 -9.05 -42.02 6.30
C TRP A 421 -10.29 -42.92 6.31
N LYS A 422 -10.65 -43.47 5.13
CA LYS A 422 -11.78 -44.37 4.95
C LYS A 422 -11.44 -45.49 3.95
N GLU A 423 -11.92 -46.70 4.20
CA GLU A 423 -11.89 -47.75 3.20
C GLU A 423 -13.32 -48.00 2.72
N GLU A 424 -13.54 -47.85 1.40
CA GLU A 424 -14.85 -47.93 0.78
C GLU A 424 -14.74 -48.30 -0.70
N GLY A 425 -15.58 -49.22 -1.15
CA GLY A 425 -15.66 -49.58 -2.58
C GLY A 425 -14.36 -50.15 -3.14
N GLY A 426 -13.59 -50.92 -2.36
CA GLY A 426 -12.30 -51.48 -2.78
C GLY A 426 -11.16 -50.44 -2.85
N LYS A 427 -11.36 -49.25 -2.31
CA LYS A 427 -10.34 -48.20 -2.25
C LYS A 427 -10.07 -47.76 -0.84
N VAL A 428 -8.82 -47.45 -0.54
CA VAL A 428 -8.43 -46.61 0.60
C VAL A 428 -8.50 -45.16 0.16
N LYS A 429 -9.41 -44.41 0.73
CA LYS A 429 -9.62 -42.97 0.47
C LYS A 429 -9.08 -42.14 1.61
N VAL A 430 -8.47 -41.02 1.31
CA VAL A 430 -8.07 -40.02 2.27
C VAL A 430 -8.49 -38.62 1.84
N SER A 431 -9.19 -37.92 2.73
CA SER A 431 -9.47 -36.51 2.59
C SER A 431 -8.53 -35.73 3.51
N LEU A 432 -7.74 -34.86 2.93
CA LEU A 432 -6.77 -34.02 3.62
C LEU A 432 -7.31 -32.61 3.65
N LEU A 433 -7.70 -32.13 4.84
CA LEU A 433 -8.03 -30.73 5.06
C LEU A 433 -6.78 -30.00 5.55
N LEU A 434 -6.36 -29.02 4.81
CA LEU A 434 -5.26 -28.12 5.14
C LEU A 434 -5.83 -26.73 5.43
N THR A 435 -5.47 -26.14 6.55
CA THR A 435 -5.88 -24.78 6.94
C THR A 435 -4.67 -23.98 7.37
N THR A 436 -4.68 -22.69 7.10
CA THR A 436 -3.63 -21.78 7.55
C THR A 436 -3.99 -21.16 8.91
N ASP A 437 -2.99 -20.72 9.65
CA ASP A 437 -3.18 -20.00 10.91
C ASP A 437 -3.30 -18.49 10.62
N ASN A 438 -4.52 -18.04 10.30
CA ASN A 438 -4.93 -16.63 10.10
C ASN A 438 -4.32 -15.83 8.94
N LYS A 439 -3.50 -16.43 8.07
CA LYS A 439 -2.99 -15.76 6.87
C LYS A 439 -3.10 -16.66 5.65
N ALA A 440 -3.69 -16.15 4.58
CA ALA A 440 -3.67 -16.82 3.29
C ALA A 440 -2.23 -16.98 2.77
N VAL A 441 -1.94 -18.13 2.19
CA VAL A 441 -0.64 -18.42 1.58
C VAL A 441 -0.63 -17.94 0.14
N THR A 442 0.35 -17.11 -0.19
CA THR A 442 0.74 -16.77 -1.56
C THR A 442 2.21 -17.11 -1.71
N SER A 443 2.57 -17.94 -2.67
CA SER A 443 3.94 -18.40 -2.89
C SER A 443 4.15 -18.78 -4.34
N GLU A 444 5.23 -18.33 -4.92
CA GLU A 444 5.72 -18.74 -6.24
C GLU A 444 6.86 -19.77 -6.12
N GLU A 445 7.35 -20.02 -4.90
CA GLU A 445 8.39 -21.03 -4.64
C GLU A 445 7.76 -22.37 -4.28
N ALA A 446 8.22 -23.41 -4.97
CA ALA A 446 7.80 -24.77 -4.70
C ALA A 446 8.31 -25.25 -3.33
N SER A 447 7.44 -25.86 -2.54
CA SER A 447 7.76 -26.44 -1.23
C SER A 447 7.16 -27.82 -1.05
N ASP A 448 7.82 -28.66 -0.24
CA ASP A 448 7.23 -29.94 0.16
C ASP A 448 6.04 -29.66 1.08
N LEU A 449 4.83 -29.95 0.59
CA LEU A 449 3.60 -29.71 1.35
C LEU A 449 3.37 -30.78 2.40
N LEU A 450 3.32 -32.04 1.98
CA LEU A 450 3.10 -33.15 2.89
C LEU A 450 3.70 -34.48 2.39
N LEU A 451 3.89 -35.42 3.32
CA LEU A 451 4.28 -36.78 3.08
C LEU A 451 3.15 -37.73 3.50
N LEU A 452 2.80 -38.66 2.63
CA LEU A 452 1.86 -39.76 2.91
C LEU A 452 2.61 -41.09 3.00
N ALA A 453 2.20 -41.95 3.91
CA ALA A 453 2.72 -43.31 4.03
C ALA A 453 1.58 -44.28 4.28
N LEU A 454 1.49 -45.31 3.45
CA LEU A 454 0.47 -46.36 3.55
C LEU A 454 1.11 -47.74 3.71
N PRO A 455 0.67 -48.54 4.68
CA PRO A 455 1.10 -49.93 4.80
C PRO A 455 0.80 -50.73 3.51
N VAL A 456 1.81 -51.39 3.01
CA VAL A 456 1.67 -52.29 1.85
C VAL A 456 1.25 -53.68 2.33
N LYS A 457 0.25 -54.26 1.66
CA LYS A 457 -0.23 -55.62 2.01
C LYS A 457 0.78 -56.69 1.59
N THR A 458 0.83 -57.78 2.33
CA THR A 458 1.74 -58.87 2.07
C THR A 458 1.46 -59.48 0.68
N GLY A 459 2.52 -59.76 -0.09
CA GLY A 459 2.42 -60.39 -1.40
C GLY A 459 2.07 -59.42 -2.55
N VAL A 460 2.00 -58.11 -2.27
CA VAL A 460 1.80 -57.11 -3.34
C VAL A 460 3.07 -56.95 -4.16
N THR A 461 2.94 -56.98 -5.47
CA THR A 461 4.02 -56.70 -6.42
C THR A 461 3.56 -55.69 -7.47
N GLY A 462 4.49 -55.05 -8.16
CA GLY A 462 4.19 -54.08 -9.21
C GLY A 462 3.87 -52.69 -8.69
N ASN A 463 3.16 -51.90 -9.48
CA ASN A 463 2.89 -50.50 -9.20
C ASN A 463 1.75 -50.31 -8.21
N ILE A 464 2.00 -49.51 -7.19
CA ILE A 464 0.99 -49.00 -6.25
C ILE A 464 0.71 -47.57 -6.66
N ALA A 465 -0.50 -47.30 -7.15
CA ALA A 465 -0.88 -45.98 -7.64
C ALA A 465 -1.68 -45.20 -6.61
N MET A 466 -1.36 -43.89 -6.50
CA MET A 466 -2.15 -42.90 -5.82
C MET A 466 -2.85 -42.01 -6.84
N THR A 467 -4.16 -41.94 -6.77
CA THR A 467 -4.95 -41.05 -7.62
C THR A 467 -5.45 -39.85 -6.82
N VAL A 468 -5.32 -38.65 -7.37
CA VAL A 468 -6.00 -37.48 -6.85
C VAL A 468 -7.39 -37.43 -7.44
N ASP A 469 -8.40 -37.73 -6.63
CA ASP A 469 -9.80 -37.76 -7.04
C ASP A 469 -10.37 -36.34 -7.23
N SER A 470 -9.99 -35.42 -6.35
CA SER A 470 -10.30 -34.00 -6.45
C SER A 470 -9.36 -33.17 -5.56
N ALA A 471 -9.18 -31.91 -5.91
CA ALA A 471 -8.51 -30.93 -5.08
C ALA A 471 -9.20 -29.57 -5.25
N THR A 472 -9.49 -28.89 -4.14
CA THR A 472 -10.08 -27.56 -4.12
C THR A 472 -9.35 -26.71 -3.11
N CYS A 473 -9.35 -25.39 -3.30
CA CYS A 473 -8.83 -24.44 -2.32
C CYS A 473 -9.84 -23.32 -2.08
N GLY A 474 -9.64 -22.58 -1.00
CA GLY A 474 -10.45 -21.43 -0.67
C GLY A 474 -9.61 -20.36 0.00
N GLY A 475 -10.04 -19.13 -0.15
CA GLY A 475 -9.45 -17.94 0.47
C GLY A 475 -10.50 -16.86 0.66
N VAL A 476 -10.08 -15.69 1.07
CA VAL A 476 -10.95 -14.53 1.22
C VAL A 476 -10.62 -13.53 0.14
N VAL A 477 -11.63 -13.10 -0.63
CA VAL A 477 -11.52 -12.05 -1.64
C VAL A 477 -12.49 -10.93 -1.26
N SER A 478 -11.96 -9.74 -1.02
CA SER A 478 -12.73 -8.56 -0.59
C SER A 478 -13.68 -8.84 0.60
N GLY A 479 -13.16 -9.58 1.59
CA GLY A 479 -13.91 -9.94 2.79
C GLY A 479 -14.94 -11.08 2.61
N THR A 480 -15.02 -11.70 1.42
CA THR A 480 -15.93 -12.82 1.12
C THR A 480 -15.14 -14.10 0.92
N THR A 481 -15.54 -15.19 1.60
CA THR A 481 -14.96 -16.52 1.36
C THR A 481 -15.25 -16.96 -0.08
N THR A 482 -14.20 -17.24 -0.83
CA THR A 482 -14.26 -17.58 -2.25
C THR A 482 -13.59 -18.94 -2.48
N GLU A 483 -14.25 -19.79 -3.26
CA GLU A 483 -13.68 -21.05 -3.74
C GLU A 483 -12.73 -20.79 -4.92
N GLY A 484 -11.62 -21.51 -4.95
CA GLY A 484 -10.59 -21.39 -5.96
C GLY A 484 -10.28 -22.70 -6.65
N THR A 485 -9.31 -22.65 -7.55
CA THR A 485 -8.90 -23.79 -8.39
C THR A 485 -7.59 -24.39 -7.91
N VAL A 486 -7.48 -25.73 -7.99
CA VAL A 486 -6.22 -26.45 -7.76
C VAL A 486 -5.86 -27.23 -9.02
N THR A 487 -4.68 -26.94 -9.57
CA THR A 487 -4.09 -27.73 -10.65
C THR A 487 -3.21 -28.81 -10.02
N VAL A 488 -3.40 -30.07 -10.45
CA VAL A 488 -2.62 -31.19 -9.93
C VAL A 488 -1.84 -31.84 -11.05
N ASN A 489 -0.53 -31.90 -10.89
CA ASN A 489 0.41 -32.55 -11.80
C ASN A 489 0.86 -33.91 -11.24
N GLY A 490 1.20 -34.86 -12.10
CA GLY A 490 1.75 -36.15 -11.70
C GLY A 490 0.73 -37.13 -11.12
N SER A 491 -0.59 -36.91 -11.30
CA SER A 491 -1.62 -37.89 -10.93
C SER A 491 -2.02 -38.74 -12.14
N PRO A 492 -2.14 -40.08 -12.01
CA PRO A 492 -1.79 -40.85 -10.81
C PRO A 492 -0.27 -40.92 -10.58
N ALA A 493 0.12 -40.76 -9.32
CA ALA A 493 1.50 -40.97 -8.88
C ALA A 493 1.65 -42.45 -8.49
N SER A 494 2.74 -43.09 -8.84
CA SER A 494 2.94 -44.50 -8.54
C SER A 494 4.29 -44.78 -7.87
N ASN A 495 4.29 -45.79 -7.03
CA ASN A 495 5.48 -46.42 -6.47
C ASN A 495 5.55 -47.86 -7.01
N ARG A 496 6.69 -48.23 -7.47
CA ARG A 496 6.96 -49.61 -7.83
C ARG A 496 7.54 -50.36 -6.63
N ILE A 497 7.03 -51.53 -6.37
CA ILE A 497 7.74 -52.47 -5.50
C ILE A 497 8.80 -53.10 -6.39
N ALA A 498 10.03 -52.69 -6.16
CA ALA A 498 11.17 -53.23 -6.89
C ALA A 498 11.29 -54.73 -6.55
N ASN A 499 11.36 -55.56 -7.55
CA ASN A 499 11.74 -56.95 -7.38
C ASN A 499 13.24 -57.04 -7.61
N TYR A 500 14.00 -56.95 -6.54
CA TYR A 500 15.46 -57.04 -6.62
C TYR A 500 15.94 -58.48 -6.87
N ASN A 501 15.05 -59.48 -6.72
CA ASN A 501 15.29 -60.85 -7.08
C ASN A 501 15.03 -61.04 -8.58
N VAL A 502 15.97 -60.54 -9.40
CA VAL A 502 15.90 -60.51 -10.87
C VAL A 502 16.15 -61.89 -11.44
N TYR A 503 16.95 -62.71 -10.75
CA TYR A 503 17.25 -64.09 -11.12
C TYR A 503 16.10 -65.06 -10.76
N GLU A 504 15.15 -64.62 -9.92
CA GLU A 504 13.93 -65.36 -9.54
C GLU A 504 14.18 -66.63 -8.70
N ASP A 505 15.19 -66.61 -7.87
CA ASP A 505 15.37 -67.61 -6.79
C ASP A 505 14.90 -67.04 -5.43
N ASP A 506 15.18 -67.67 -4.33
CA ASP A 506 14.69 -67.26 -3.00
C ASP A 506 15.56 -66.22 -2.31
N LYS A 507 16.55 -65.62 -3.02
CA LYS A 507 17.54 -64.70 -2.44
C LYS A 507 17.75 -63.48 -3.32
N ILE A 508 18.29 -62.42 -2.73
CA ILE A 508 18.86 -61.27 -3.45
C ILE A 508 20.37 -61.35 -3.26
N ASP A 509 21.08 -61.75 -4.35
CA ASP A 509 22.52 -61.95 -4.28
C ASP A 509 23.22 -61.54 -5.61
N ILE A 510 24.46 -62.01 -5.81
CA ILE A 510 25.24 -61.63 -7.02
C ILE A 510 24.63 -62.15 -8.31
N LEU A 511 23.77 -63.16 -8.26
CA LEU A 511 23.11 -63.71 -9.45
C LEU A 511 22.07 -62.70 -10.00
N ASP A 512 21.41 -61.95 -9.13
CA ASP A 512 20.46 -60.92 -9.51
C ASP A 512 21.14 -59.76 -10.24
N ILE A 513 22.31 -59.32 -9.77
CA ILE A 513 23.13 -58.32 -10.48
C ILE A 513 23.55 -58.89 -11.86
N THR A 514 23.95 -60.15 -11.88
CA THR A 514 24.41 -60.79 -13.10
C THR A 514 23.27 -60.94 -14.13
N GLU A 515 22.08 -61.28 -13.70
CA GLU A 515 20.90 -61.35 -14.55
C GLU A 515 20.47 -59.95 -15.02
N ALA A 516 20.45 -58.94 -14.14
CA ALA A 516 20.14 -57.56 -14.50
C ALA A 516 21.14 -56.99 -15.50
N GLN A 517 22.44 -57.33 -15.36
CA GLN A 517 23.49 -56.91 -16.29
C GLN A 517 23.30 -57.39 -17.73
N ARG A 518 22.57 -58.53 -17.92
CA ARG A 518 22.23 -59.04 -19.26
C ARG A 518 21.33 -58.09 -20.04
N PHE A 519 20.56 -57.27 -19.34
CA PHE A 519 19.60 -56.34 -19.91
C PHE A 519 20.13 -54.89 -19.90
N TYR A 520 21.38 -54.68 -19.53
CA TYR A 520 21.98 -53.36 -19.43
C TYR A 520 21.84 -52.57 -20.73
N ARG A 521 21.32 -51.33 -20.62
CA ARG A 521 20.96 -50.42 -21.73
C ARG A 521 19.76 -50.82 -22.57
N VAL A 522 18.93 -51.75 -22.12
CA VAL A 522 17.61 -51.98 -22.70
C VAL A 522 16.65 -50.96 -22.10
N SER A 523 15.91 -50.25 -22.93
CA SER A 523 14.96 -49.24 -22.49
C SER A 523 13.52 -49.59 -22.93
N SER A 524 12.56 -48.93 -22.32
CA SER A 524 11.13 -49.06 -22.63
C SER A 524 10.76 -48.70 -24.08
N SER A 525 11.65 -48.03 -24.80
CA SER A 525 11.54 -47.78 -26.23
C SER A 525 11.92 -48.97 -27.11
N ASP A 526 12.65 -49.97 -26.58
CA ASP A 526 12.99 -51.23 -27.24
C ASP A 526 11.86 -52.25 -26.98
N THR A 527 10.79 -52.19 -27.78
CA THR A 527 9.60 -53.02 -27.61
C THR A 527 9.86 -54.52 -27.75
N ASP A 528 10.93 -54.92 -28.43
CA ASP A 528 11.25 -56.32 -28.66
C ASP A 528 11.90 -56.98 -27.44
N ASN A 529 12.73 -56.28 -26.73
CA ASN A 529 13.46 -56.79 -25.58
C ASN A 529 12.88 -56.35 -24.23
N TRP A 530 12.13 -55.24 -24.19
CA TRP A 530 11.62 -54.64 -22.95
C TRP A 530 10.72 -55.58 -22.13
N SER A 531 9.90 -56.37 -22.78
CA SER A 531 9.01 -57.31 -22.07
C SER A 531 9.73 -58.31 -21.16
N VAL A 532 11.02 -58.63 -21.48
CA VAL A 532 11.88 -59.48 -20.66
C VAL A 532 12.80 -58.67 -19.76
N ALA A 533 13.29 -57.52 -20.24
CA ALA A 533 14.22 -56.69 -19.54
C ALA A 533 13.61 -55.88 -18.38
N GLN A 534 12.33 -55.56 -18.44
CA GLN A 534 11.63 -54.73 -17.47
C GLN A 534 11.70 -55.22 -16.02
N LYS A 535 12.00 -56.51 -15.80
CA LYS A 535 12.21 -57.05 -14.45
C LYS A 535 13.50 -56.56 -13.83
N ALA A 536 14.50 -56.17 -14.64
CA ALA A 536 15.78 -55.65 -14.21
C ALA A 536 15.81 -54.13 -14.08
N ASP A 537 14.81 -53.42 -14.56
CA ASP A 537 14.54 -52.01 -14.29
C ASP A 537 13.93 -51.91 -12.88
N VAL A 538 14.74 -51.99 -11.85
CA VAL A 538 14.27 -52.06 -10.46
C VAL A 538 13.88 -50.69 -9.90
N ASN A 539 14.42 -49.61 -10.46
CA ASN A 539 14.06 -48.23 -10.07
C ASN A 539 12.82 -47.72 -10.83
N GLY A 540 12.43 -48.34 -11.95
CA GLY A 540 11.21 -48.05 -12.70
C GLY A 540 11.31 -46.84 -13.61
N ASP A 541 12.49 -46.43 -14.03
CA ASP A 541 12.70 -45.24 -14.86
C ASP A 541 12.55 -45.52 -16.36
N GLY A 542 12.38 -46.80 -16.73
CA GLY A 542 12.16 -47.23 -18.10
C GLY A 542 13.44 -47.57 -18.87
N GLU A 543 14.57 -47.69 -18.22
CA GLU A 543 15.86 -48.12 -18.77
C GLU A 543 16.56 -49.02 -17.73
N VAL A 544 17.22 -50.07 -18.19
CA VAL A 544 18.08 -50.86 -17.33
C VAL A 544 19.50 -50.33 -17.41
N ASP A 545 19.91 -49.61 -16.37
CA ASP A 545 21.19 -48.92 -16.32
C ASP A 545 22.02 -49.22 -15.07
N ILE A 546 23.09 -48.45 -14.85
CA ILE A 546 23.98 -48.64 -13.70
C ILE A 546 23.28 -48.39 -12.37
N GLN A 547 22.21 -47.59 -12.34
CA GLN A 547 21.49 -47.31 -11.10
C GLN A 547 20.71 -48.53 -10.63
N ASP A 548 20.09 -49.31 -11.58
CA ASP A 548 19.42 -50.56 -11.26
C ASP A 548 20.41 -51.57 -10.64
N LEU A 549 21.59 -51.68 -11.21
CA LEU A 549 22.62 -52.59 -10.69
C LEU A 549 23.10 -52.16 -9.29
N ILE A 550 23.21 -50.86 -9.05
CA ILE A 550 23.54 -50.30 -7.71
C ILE A 550 22.40 -50.58 -6.74
N ASP A 551 21.15 -50.37 -7.15
CA ASP A 551 19.99 -50.55 -6.30
C ASP A 551 19.82 -52.04 -5.89
N ILE A 552 20.08 -52.99 -6.78
CA ILE A 552 20.14 -54.44 -6.45
C ILE A 552 21.28 -54.73 -5.47
N PHE A 553 22.49 -54.21 -5.77
CA PHE A 553 23.66 -54.40 -4.92
C PHE A 553 23.45 -53.94 -3.49
N LEU A 554 22.77 -52.84 -3.30
CA LEU A 554 22.47 -52.29 -1.98
C LEU A 554 21.49 -53.13 -1.14
N GLN A 555 20.80 -54.09 -1.76
CA GLN A 555 19.88 -55.03 -1.09
C GLN A 555 20.54 -56.35 -0.71
N ILE A 556 21.76 -56.61 -1.18
CA ILE A 556 22.47 -57.84 -0.83
C ILE A 556 22.87 -57.80 0.65
N GLU A 557 22.41 -58.74 1.45
CA GLU A 557 22.85 -58.95 2.81
C GLU A 557 24.20 -59.71 2.80
N PHE A 558 25.26 -59.12 3.31
CA PHE A 558 26.59 -59.70 3.46
C PHE A 558 26.75 -60.51 4.76
#